data_6dd16176cd2ac90bee9754470b2afc04
#
_entry.id   6dd16176cd2ac90bee9754470b2afc04
#
_cell.length_a   1.000
_cell.length_b   1.000
_cell.length_c   1.000
_cell.angle_alpha   90.00
_cell.angle_beta   90.00
_cell.angle_gamma   90.00
#
_symmetry.space_group_name_H-M   'P 1'
#
loop_
_entity.id
_entity.type
_entity.pdbx_description
1 polymer ?
#
loop_
_entity_poly.entity_id
_entity_poly.type
_entity_poly.pdbx_seq_one_letter_code
_entity_poly.pdbx_strand_id
1 'polypeptide(L)'
;MTNKKEIFAGIIVIGNEILSGRTQDTNTKTLSIWLNSLGIKVQEVRTIPDLEKVIVNTVNELRDKYNYIFTTGGIGPTHDDITASSISKAFNLKYEPHKEAMKLLEKYYKPGEFNEGRQKMAWMPA
;
A
#
# COMPACT_ATOMS: atom_id res chain seq x y z
N MET A 1 5.37 -30.76 -21.11
CA MET A 1 5.73 -29.37 -20.83
C MET A 1 4.63 -28.70 -20.00
N THR A 2 5.00 -28.36 -18.79
CA THR A 2 4.07 -27.64 -17.93
C THR A 2 4.09 -26.16 -18.30
N ASN A 3 3.00 -25.68 -18.87
CA ASN A 3 2.79 -24.27 -19.08
C ASN A 3 2.48 -23.62 -17.73
N LYS A 4 3.51 -23.39 -16.92
CA LYS A 4 3.32 -22.59 -15.73
C LYS A 4 3.10 -21.15 -16.16
N LYS A 5 1.91 -20.63 -15.91
CA LYS A 5 1.61 -19.24 -16.09
C LYS A 5 2.50 -18.43 -15.14
N GLU A 6 3.36 -17.61 -15.68
CA GLU A 6 4.19 -16.72 -14.87
C GLU A 6 3.32 -15.61 -14.28
N ILE A 7 3.53 -15.31 -13.01
CA ILE A 7 2.83 -14.26 -12.28
C ILE A 7 3.83 -13.15 -11.97
N PHE A 8 3.49 -11.95 -12.38
CA PHE A 8 4.33 -10.78 -12.21
C PHE A 8 3.70 -9.76 -11.28
N ALA A 9 4.54 -9.06 -10.55
CA ALA A 9 4.13 -8.02 -9.62
C ALA A 9 4.93 -6.74 -9.82
N GLY A 10 4.29 -5.63 -9.49
CA GLY A 10 4.94 -4.33 -9.31
C GLY A 10 4.84 -3.92 -7.85
N ILE A 11 5.83 -3.18 -7.37
CA ILE A 11 5.84 -2.59 -6.02
C ILE A 11 5.89 -1.08 -6.15
N ILE A 12 5.01 -0.40 -5.43
CA ILE A 12 5.00 1.05 -5.34
C ILE A 12 5.41 1.44 -3.92
N VAL A 13 6.55 2.10 -3.79
CA VAL A 13 7.05 2.61 -2.52
C VAL A 13 6.64 4.08 -2.41
N ILE A 14 5.81 4.39 -1.44
CA ILE A 14 5.24 5.73 -1.26
C ILE A 14 5.87 6.40 -0.05
N GLY A 15 6.62 7.47 -0.26
CA GLY A 15 7.22 8.20 0.84
C GLY A 15 8.27 9.19 0.41
N ASN A 16 8.08 10.44 0.81
CA ASN A 16 9.05 11.51 0.58
C ASN A 16 10.37 11.24 1.32
N GLU A 17 10.31 10.59 2.48
CA GLU A 17 11.48 10.23 3.27
C GLU A 17 12.40 9.23 2.58
N ILE A 18 11.82 8.37 1.75
CA ILE A 18 12.59 7.42 0.93
C ILE A 18 13.28 8.17 -0.22
N LEU A 19 12.55 9.03 -0.91
CA LEU A 19 13.08 9.82 -2.02
C LEU A 19 14.19 10.78 -1.59
N SER A 20 14.06 11.36 -0.40
CA SER A 20 15.07 12.30 0.14
C SER A 20 16.28 11.60 0.74
N GLY A 21 16.24 10.28 0.88
CA GLY A 21 17.32 9.51 1.50
C GLY A 21 17.33 9.54 3.03
N ARG A 22 16.30 10.13 3.66
CA ARG A 22 16.21 10.17 5.14
C ARG A 22 15.94 8.80 5.75
N THR A 23 15.26 7.93 4.98
CA THR A 23 14.92 6.57 5.41
C THR A 23 15.32 5.60 4.31
N GLN A 24 15.97 4.52 4.69
CA GLN A 24 16.29 3.44 3.77
C GLN A 24 15.06 2.54 3.57
N ASP A 25 14.75 2.22 2.32
CA ASP A 25 13.69 1.27 2.02
C ASP A 25 14.18 -0.17 2.23
N THR A 26 13.76 -0.78 3.33
CA THR A 26 14.05 -2.19 3.63
C THR A 26 12.87 -3.11 3.29
N ASN A 27 11.69 -2.55 3.09
CA ASN A 27 10.46 -3.30 2.83
C ASN A 27 10.47 -3.96 1.45
N THR A 28 11.02 -3.30 0.45
CA THR A 28 11.08 -3.83 -0.92
C THR A 28 11.87 -5.14 -0.97
N LYS A 29 13.01 -5.20 -0.32
CA LYS A 29 13.83 -6.42 -0.26
C LYS A 29 13.07 -7.58 0.38
N THR A 30 12.49 -7.34 1.56
CA THR A 30 11.73 -8.34 2.31
C THR A 30 10.54 -8.84 1.50
N LEU A 31 9.77 -7.93 0.93
CA LEU A 31 8.59 -8.25 0.13
C LEU A 31 8.97 -9.03 -1.13
N SER A 32 10.03 -8.61 -1.83
CA SER A 32 10.49 -9.27 -3.05
C SER A 32 10.94 -10.71 -2.81
N ILE A 33 11.67 -10.94 -1.70
CA ILE A 33 12.12 -12.28 -1.32
C ILE A 33 10.91 -13.18 -1.02
N TRP A 34 9.96 -12.65 -0.26
CA TRP A 34 8.74 -13.40 0.10
C TRP A 34 7.90 -13.73 -1.13
N LEU A 35 7.67 -12.75 -2.01
CA LEU A 35 6.91 -12.97 -3.25
C LEU A 35 7.59 -13.99 -4.16
N ASN A 36 8.91 -13.91 -4.29
CA ASN A 36 9.67 -14.87 -5.09
C ASN A 36 9.50 -16.29 -4.55
N SER A 37 9.45 -16.47 -3.22
CA SER A 37 9.20 -17.78 -2.60
C SER A 37 7.83 -18.36 -2.95
N LEU A 38 6.86 -17.50 -3.29
CA LEU A 38 5.51 -17.88 -3.72
C LEU A 38 5.38 -18.05 -5.24
N GLY A 39 6.47 -17.89 -6.00
CA GLY A 39 6.46 -17.96 -7.45
C GLY A 39 6.00 -16.68 -8.14
N ILE A 40 5.97 -15.56 -7.43
CA ILE A 40 5.60 -14.25 -7.97
C ILE A 40 6.87 -13.45 -8.24
N LYS A 41 7.09 -13.06 -9.48
CA LYS A 41 8.28 -12.29 -9.88
C LYS A 41 8.01 -10.80 -9.84
N VAL A 42 8.80 -10.07 -9.07
CA VAL A 42 8.76 -8.61 -9.06
C VAL A 42 9.49 -8.08 -10.29
N GLN A 43 8.78 -7.40 -11.15
CA GLN A 43 9.31 -6.88 -12.41
C GLN A 43 9.65 -5.39 -12.35
N GLU A 44 9.01 -4.67 -11.47
CA GLU A 44 9.18 -3.23 -11.39
C GLU A 44 8.97 -2.75 -9.95
N VAL A 45 9.80 -1.81 -9.52
CA VAL A 45 9.65 -1.10 -8.25
C VAL A 45 9.71 0.39 -8.54
N ARG A 46 8.70 1.12 -8.13
CA ARG A 46 8.68 2.59 -8.24
C ARG A 46 8.60 3.23 -6.87
N THR A 47 9.49 4.16 -6.62
CA THR A 47 9.44 5.00 -5.43
C THR A 47 8.86 6.36 -5.83
N ILE A 48 7.78 6.76 -5.20
CA ILE A 48 7.03 7.96 -5.55
C ILE A 48 6.77 8.85 -4.33
N PRO A 49 6.55 10.15 -4.55
CA PRO A 49 6.15 11.04 -3.48
C PRO A 49 4.73 10.74 -3.01
N ASP A 50 4.41 11.15 -1.82
CA ASP A 50 3.11 11.03 -1.11
C ASP A 50 2.15 12.12 -1.59
N LEU A 51 1.87 12.09 -2.90
CA LEU A 51 0.93 12.98 -3.58
C LEU A 51 -0.18 12.16 -4.23
N GLU A 52 -1.42 12.49 -3.94
CA GLU A 52 -2.60 11.76 -4.43
C GLU A 52 -2.57 11.52 -5.93
N LYS A 53 -2.31 12.57 -6.70
CA LYS A 53 -2.30 12.48 -8.17
C LYS A 53 -1.23 11.51 -8.67
N VAL A 54 -0.05 11.53 -8.07
CA VAL A 54 1.05 10.62 -8.43
C VAL A 54 0.71 9.18 -8.07
N ILE A 55 0.13 8.96 -6.90
CA ILE A 55 -0.30 7.63 -6.45
C ILE A 55 -1.36 7.06 -7.40
N VAL A 56 -2.38 7.85 -7.71
CA VAL A 56 -3.47 7.44 -8.62
C VAL A 56 -2.92 7.08 -10.01
N ASN A 57 -2.09 7.94 -10.58
CA ASN A 57 -1.52 7.71 -11.90
C ASN A 57 -0.61 6.49 -11.95
N THR A 58 0.20 6.30 -10.92
CA THR A 58 1.12 5.16 -10.84
C THR A 58 0.38 3.84 -10.70
N VAL A 59 -0.62 3.80 -9.83
CA VAL A 59 -1.47 2.60 -9.66
C VAL A 59 -2.17 2.26 -10.98
N ASN A 60 -2.77 3.25 -11.63
CA ASN A 60 -3.49 3.02 -12.89
C ASN A 60 -2.56 2.54 -14.01
N GLU A 61 -1.34 3.04 -14.05
CA GLU A 61 -0.36 2.60 -15.04
C GLU A 61 0.11 1.18 -14.80
N LEU A 62 0.45 0.84 -13.57
CA LEU A 62 1.03 -0.47 -13.24
C LEU A 62 0.00 -1.60 -13.20
N ARG A 63 -1.23 -1.33 -12.82
CA ARG A 63 -2.27 -2.39 -12.74
C ARG A 63 -2.60 -3.02 -14.09
N ASP A 64 -2.33 -2.29 -15.19
CA ASP A 64 -2.53 -2.82 -16.53
C ASP A 64 -1.36 -3.70 -17.00
N LYS A 65 -0.21 -3.59 -16.33
CA LYS A 65 1.01 -4.31 -16.72
C LYS A 65 1.24 -5.60 -15.94
N TYR A 66 0.82 -5.63 -14.68
CA TYR A 66 1.17 -6.72 -13.76
C TYR A 66 -0.06 -7.38 -13.15
N ASN A 67 0.08 -8.63 -12.75
CA ASN A 67 -0.99 -9.39 -12.12
C ASN A 67 -1.32 -8.85 -10.72
N TYR A 68 -0.28 -8.42 -9.99
CA TYR A 68 -0.42 -7.87 -8.64
C TYR A 68 0.36 -6.58 -8.49
N ILE A 69 -0.20 -5.65 -7.76
CA ILE A 69 0.47 -4.41 -7.35
C ILE A 69 0.47 -4.37 -5.83
N PHE A 70 1.65 -4.20 -5.25
CA PHE A 70 1.81 -4.04 -3.81
C PHE A 70 2.25 -2.62 -3.51
N THR A 71 1.70 -2.02 -2.48
CA THR A 71 2.11 -0.69 -2.03
C THR A 71 2.72 -0.76 -0.65
N THR A 72 3.73 0.05 -0.39
CA THR A 72 4.29 0.28 0.94
C THR A 72 4.30 1.76 1.22
N GLY A 73 4.09 2.13 2.48
CA GLY A 73 4.08 3.52 2.92
C GLY A 73 2.73 4.19 2.87
N GLY A 74 2.60 5.28 3.59
CA GLY A 74 1.41 6.13 3.59
C GLY A 74 0.16 5.51 4.19
N ILE A 75 0.28 4.54 5.09
CA ILE A 75 -0.83 3.83 5.72
C ILE A 75 -0.96 4.06 7.22
N GLY A 76 -0.22 5.00 7.76
CA GLY A 76 -0.23 5.34 9.18
C GLY A 76 -1.37 6.25 9.59
N PRO A 77 -1.32 6.76 10.84
CA PRO A 77 -2.44 7.51 11.44
C PRO A 77 -2.48 9.00 11.15
N THR A 78 -1.51 9.57 10.42
CA THR A 78 -1.44 11.00 10.19
C THR A 78 -2.24 11.44 8.97
N HIS A 79 -2.49 12.75 8.84
CA HIS A 79 -3.17 13.32 7.68
C HIS A 79 -2.34 13.21 6.39
N ASP A 80 -1.02 12.98 6.51
CA ASP A 80 -0.11 12.76 5.37
C ASP A 80 -0.18 11.32 4.85
N ASP A 81 -0.79 10.42 5.60
CA ASP A 81 -0.97 9.02 5.19
C ASP A 81 -2.20 8.89 4.29
N ILE A 82 -1.99 8.99 2.99
CA ILE A 82 -3.06 9.09 1.98
C ILE A 82 -3.13 7.91 1.01
N THR A 83 -2.36 6.85 1.24
CA THR A 83 -2.28 5.72 0.31
C THR A 83 -3.63 5.05 0.08
N ALA A 84 -4.33 4.66 1.14
CA ALA A 84 -5.61 3.95 1.02
C ALA A 84 -6.68 4.80 0.33
N SER A 85 -6.79 6.09 0.68
CA SER A 85 -7.75 7.00 0.04
C SER A 85 -7.42 7.21 -1.43
N SER A 86 -6.14 7.32 -1.77
CA SER A 86 -5.68 7.48 -3.15
C SER A 86 -5.96 6.23 -4.00
N ILE A 87 -5.77 5.04 -3.44
CA ILE A 87 -6.10 3.78 -4.10
C ILE A 87 -7.61 3.68 -4.34
N SER A 88 -8.43 4.06 -3.36
CA SER A 88 -9.88 4.12 -3.53
C SER A 88 -10.27 5.00 -4.71
N LYS A 89 -9.63 6.15 -4.83
CA LYS A 89 -9.86 7.07 -5.95
C LYS A 89 -9.43 6.48 -7.28
N ALA A 90 -8.27 5.81 -7.33
CA ALA A 90 -7.76 5.16 -8.55
C ALA A 90 -8.74 4.12 -9.11
N PHE A 91 -9.42 3.39 -8.23
CA PHE A 91 -10.38 2.36 -8.61
C PHE A 91 -11.83 2.82 -8.58
N ASN A 92 -12.07 4.10 -8.29
CA ASN A 92 -13.43 4.66 -8.15
C ASN A 92 -14.26 3.88 -7.12
N LEU A 93 -13.65 3.56 -6.00
CA LEU A 93 -14.27 2.85 -4.88
C LEU A 93 -14.52 3.80 -3.72
N LYS A 94 -15.48 3.45 -2.86
CA LYS A 94 -15.72 4.19 -1.62
C LYS A 94 -14.52 4.01 -0.68
N TYR A 95 -14.17 5.06 0.01
CA TYR A 95 -13.19 5.04 1.09
C TYR A 95 -13.96 5.11 2.40
N GLU A 96 -13.96 4.02 3.15
CA GLU A 96 -14.80 3.89 4.35
C GLU A 96 -14.15 3.01 5.42
N PRO A 97 -14.57 3.12 6.70
CA PRO A 97 -14.02 2.29 7.75
C PRO A 97 -14.39 0.81 7.54
N HIS A 98 -13.40 -0.04 7.69
CA HIS A 98 -13.58 -1.49 7.64
C HIS A 98 -13.92 -1.99 9.05
N LYS A 99 -15.07 -2.61 9.21
CA LYS A 99 -15.61 -3.01 10.52
C LYS A 99 -14.67 -3.89 11.33
N GLU A 100 -14.10 -4.91 10.72
CA GLU A 100 -13.20 -5.84 11.41
C GLU A 100 -11.88 -5.17 11.80
N ALA A 101 -11.33 -4.34 10.93
CA ALA A 101 -10.12 -3.57 11.21
C ALA A 101 -10.33 -2.60 12.37
N MET A 102 -11.49 -1.92 12.41
CA MET A 102 -11.85 -1.04 13.52
C MET A 102 -11.88 -1.79 14.86
N LYS A 103 -12.49 -2.96 14.88
CA LYS A 103 -12.58 -3.80 16.09
C LYS A 103 -11.19 -4.24 16.57
N LEU A 104 -10.32 -4.63 15.65
CA LEU A 104 -8.97 -5.06 15.98
C LEU A 104 -8.13 -3.91 16.54
N LEU A 105 -8.23 -2.73 15.94
CA LEU A 105 -7.52 -1.55 16.42
C LEU A 105 -8.04 -1.09 17.78
N GLU A 106 -9.34 -1.12 17.99
CA GLU A 106 -9.96 -0.75 19.25
C GLU A 106 -9.45 -1.65 20.40
N LYS A 107 -9.28 -2.93 20.15
CA LYS A 107 -8.72 -3.88 21.13
C LYS A 107 -7.23 -3.63 21.40
N TYR A 108 -6.50 -3.17 20.40
CA TYR A 108 -5.05 -2.94 20.48
C TYR A 108 -4.71 -1.74 21.34
N TYR A 109 -5.49 -0.66 21.22
CA TYR A 109 -5.25 0.58 21.96
C TYR A 109 -6.01 0.59 23.28
N LYS A 110 -5.41 1.22 24.29
CA LYS A 110 -6.04 1.42 25.60
C LYS A 110 -7.21 2.41 25.50
N PRO A 111 -8.20 2.36 26.41
CA PRO A 111 -9.28 3.33 26.43
C PRO A 111 -8.75 4.78 26.39
N GLY A 112 -9.29 5.60 25.50
CA GLY A 112 -8.87 6.99 25.30
C GLY A 112 -7.70 7.20 24.37
N GLU A 113 -6.97 6.14 23.99
CA GLU A 113 -5.84 6.22 23.07
C GLU A 113 -6.23 5.98 21.61
N PHE A 114 -7.42 5.47 21.36
CA PHE A 114 -7.92 5.19 20.00
C PHE A 114 -8.56 6.45 19.41
N ASN A 115 -7.73 7.41 19.03
CA ASN A 115 -8.13 8.72 18.51
C ASN A 115 -8.51 8.65 17.01
N GLU A 116 -8.98 9.78 16.46
CA GLU A 116 -9.39 9.86 15.04
C GLU A 116 -8.29 9.46 14.06
N GLY A 117 -7.05 9.89 14.31
CA GLY A 117 -5.91 9.53 13.46
C GLY A 117 -5.68 8.03 13.41
N ARG A 118 -5.76 7.37 14.56
CA ARG A 118 -5.61 5.92 14.65
C ARG A 118 -6.80 5.17 14.05
N GLN A 119 -8.00 5.71 14.20
CA GLN A 119 -9.21 5.16 13.56
C GLN A 119 -9.09 5.16 12.04
N LYS A 120 -8.44 6.18 11.47
CA LYS A 120 -8.21 6.31 10.04
C LYS A 120 -7.46 5.10 9.45
N MET A 121 -6.60 4.44 10.21
CA MET A 121 -5.88 3.26 9.75
C MET A 121 -6.81 2.08 9.40
N ALA A 122 -8.06 2.10 9.86
CA ALA A 122 -9.09 1.12 9.51
C ALA A 122 -9.89 1.50 8.27
N TRP A 123 -9.69 2.68 7.72
CA TRP A 123 -10.36 3.13 6.50
C TRP A 123 -9.65 2.59 5.27
N MET A 124 -10.39 2.02 4.38
CA MET A 124 -9.83 1.35 3.21
C MET A 124 -10.81 1.36 2.03
N PRO A 125 -10.33 1.05 0.82
CA PRO A 125 -11.21 0.89 -0.33
C PRO A 125 -12.25 -0.20 -0.09
N ALA A 126 -13.47 0.12 -0.42
CA ALA A 126 -14.59 -0.80 -0.24
C ALA A 126 -15.01 -1.50 -1.55
#